data_128b592a5e17c209fd3a42b2f9805828
#
_entry.id   128b592a5e17c209fd3a42b2f9805828
#
_cell.length_a   1.000
_cell.length_b   1.000
_cell.length_c   1.000
_cell.angle_alpha   90.00
_cell.angle_beta   90.00
_cell.angle_gamma   90.00
#
_symmetry.space_group_name_H-M   'P 1'
#
loop_
_entity.id
_entity.type
_entity.pdbx_description
1 polymer ?
#
loop_
_entity_poly.entity_id
_entity_poly.type
_entity_poly.pdbx_seq_one_letter_code
_entity_poly.pdbx_strand_id
1 'polypeptide(L)'
;FIEQMPLDAGGIWDRIQLITADEIFTTLGQEFELTPVPHRGSAPAEEFYVNGGPATVGVIGSVTRSFCGACDRVRLTSDGQIRNCLFSMAETDLRTILRSESGEAEKIESIRKMFHSTVAAKLPGHGINDPSFIQPNRPMSAIGG
;
A
#
# COMPACT_ATOMS: atom_id res chain seq x y z
N PHE A 1 -9.84 -2.91 10.79
CA PHE A 1 -10.40 -1.76 10.07
C PHE A 1 -9.42 -1.26 9.04
N ILE A 2 -9.91 -0.77 7.90
CA ILE A 2 -9.08 -0.22 6.82
C ILE A 2 -9.79 1.03 6.31
N GLU A 3 -9.06 2.15 6.24
CA GLU A 3 -9.57 3.34 5.55
C GLU A 3 -9.82 3.04 4.08
N GLN A 4 -10.95 3.50 3.56
CA GLN A 4 -11.26 3.36 2.14
C GLN A 4 -10.22 4.11 1.29
N MET A 5 -9.60 3.40 0.36
CA MET A 5 -8.57 3.94 -0.53
C MET A 5 -9.16 4.33 -1.90
N PRO A 6 -8.60 5.33 -2.58
CA PRO A 6 -9.01 5.73 -3.93
C PRO A 6 -8.52 4.73 -5.00
N LEU A 7 -8.95 3.48 -4.92
CA LEU A 7 -8.56 2.36 -5.79
C LEU A 7 -9.78 1.55 -6.25
N ASP A 8 -10.95 2.16 -6.22
CA ASP A 8 -12.18 1.60 -6.73
C ASP A 8 -12.27 1.69 -8.26
N ALA A 9 -12.89 0.68 -8.87
CA ALA A 9 -12.99 0.59 -10.33
C ALA A 9 -13.88 1.70 -10.96
N GLY A 10 -14.75 2.31 -10.17
CA GLY A 10 -15.68 3.35 -10.62
C GLY A 10 -15.18 4.78 -10.44
N GLY A 11 -14.06 4.98 -9.76
CA GLY A 11 -13.55 6.32 -9.44
C GLY A 11 -14.52 7.13 -8.55
N ILE A 12 -15.29 6.45 -7.69
CA ILE A 12 -16.32 7.05 -6.85
C ILE A 12 -15.79 7.43 -5.45
N TRP A 13 -14.51 7.21 -5.19
CA TRP A 13 -13.93 7.53 -3.90
C TRP A 13 -14.08 9.04 -3.60
N ASP A 14 -14.59 9.33 -2.43
CA ASP A 14 -14.76 10.69 -1.94
C ASP A 14 -14.15 10.82 -0.54
N ARG A 15 -13.23 11.75 -0.40
CA ARG A 15 -12.56 12.03 0.87
C ARG A 15 -13.52 12.49 1.96
N ILE A 16 -14.64 13.14 1.59
CA ILE A 16 -15.65 13.65 2.54
C ILE A 16 -16.37 12.48 3.22
N GLN A 17 -16.49 11.33 2.54
CA GLN A 17 -17.15 10.15 3.07
C GLN A 17 -16.18 9.19 3.79
N LEU A 18 -14.89 9.54 3.86
CA LEU A 18 -13.88 8.72 4.50
C LEU A 18 -14.09 8.72 6.02
N ILE A 19 -14.23 7.52 6.59
CA ILE A 19 -14.07 7.32 8.03
C ILE A 19 -12.58 7.21 8.31
N THR A 20 -12.03 8.16 9.03
CA THR A 20 -10.59 8.26 9.30
C THR A 20 -10.14 7.29 10.39
N ALA A 21 -8.84 6.99 10.42
CA ALA A 21 -8.26 6.17 11.50
C ALA A 21 -8.52 6.80 12.89
N ASP A 22 -8.47 8.12 13.00
CA ASP A 22 -8.71 8.81 14.27
C ASP A 22 -10.17 8.70 14.73
N GLU A 23 -11.14 8.74 13.82
CA GLU A 23 -12.55 8.48 14.14
C GLU A 23 -12.78 7.04 14.58
N ILE A 24 -12.10 6.07 13.91
CA ILE A 24 -12.15 4.66 14.31
C ILE A 24 -11.62 4.49 15.74
N PHE A 25 -10.44 5.04 16.04
CA PHE A 25 -9.84 4.97 17.38
C PHE A 25 -10.71 5.66 18.43
N THR A 26 -11.27 6.82 18.11
CA THR A 26 -12.16 7.55 19.01
C THR A 26 -13.40 6.73 19.34
N THR A 27 -14.02 6.12 18.32
CA THR A 27 -15.22 5.31 18.50
C THR A 27 -14.95 4.04 19.32
N LEU A 28 -13.86 3.34 19.00
CA LEU A 28 -13.47 2.13 19.74
C LEU A 28 -13.09 2.46 21.19
N GLY A 29 -12.42 3.58 21.41
CA GLY A 29 -11.98 4.03 22.74
C GLY A 29 -13.13 4.42 23.70
N GLN A 30 -14.35 4.61 23.19
CA GLN A 30 -15.54 4.81 24.03
C GLN A 30 -15.96 3.53 24.78
N GLU A 31 -15.68 2.37 24.21
CA GLU A 31 -16.12 1.07 24.72
C GLU A 31 -14.96 0.20 25.23
N PHE A 32 -13.75 0.40 24.71
CA PHE A 32 -12.61 -0.47 24.96
C PHE A 32 -11.35 0.32 25.32
N GLU A 33 -10.58 -0.19 26.27
CA GLU A 33 -9.20 0.25 26.49
C GLU A 33 -8.30 -0.31 25.38
N LEU A 34 -7.58 0.57 24.66
CA LEU A 34 -6.70 0.21 23.56
C LEU A 34 -5.25 0.46 23.95
N THR A 35 -4.45 -0.60 24.07
CA THR A 35 -3.02 -0.52 24.38
C THR A 35 -2.20 -0.91 23.16
N PRO A 36 -1.27 -0.05 22.66
CA PRO A 36 -0.50 -0.36 21.46
C PRO A 36 0.29 -1.67 21.57
N VAL A 37 0.24 -2.48 20.49
CA VAL A 37 1.15 -3.62 20.31
C VAL A 37 2.50 -3.07 19.84
N PRO A 38 3.61 -3.37 20.53
CA PRO A 38 4.93 -2.86 20.16
C PRO A 38 5.45 -3.47 18.85
N HIS A 39 6.41 -2.76 18.20
CA HIS A 39 7.17 -3.25 17.06
C HIS A 39 6.36 -3.45 15.75
N ARG A 40 5.59 -2.44 15.34
CA ARG A 40 4.85 -2.46 14.07
C ARG A 40 5.73 -2.77 12.82
N GLY A 41 6.95 -2.25 12.75
CA GLY A 41 7.83 -2.40 11.58
C GLY A 41 7.18 -1.87 10.28
N SER A 42 7.23 -2.69 9.20
CA SER A 42 6.62 -2.38 7.89
C SER A 42 5.16 -2.81 7.78
N ALA A 43 4.55 -3.35 8.85
CA ALA A 43 3.15 -3.78 8.84
C ALA A 43 2.20 -2.60 8.54
N PRO A 44 1.18 -2.80 7.69
CA PRO A 44 0.23 -1.74 7.36
C PRO A 44 -0.68 -1.37 8.53
N ALA A 45 -1.06 -2.34 9.35
CA ALA A 45 -1.93 -2.13 10.49
C ALA A 45 -1.17 -1.58 11.70
N GLU A 46 -1.74 -0.60 12.37
CA GLU A 46 -1.44 -0.33 13.79
C GLU A 46 -2.29 -1.27 14.61
N GLU A 47 -1.66 -2.11 15.43
CA GLU A 47 -2.36 -3.09 16.26
C GLU A 47 -2.41 -2.64 17.71
N PHE A 48 -3.54 -2.94 18.37
CA PHE A 48 -3.78 -2.63 19.77
C PHE A 48 -4.38 -3.84 20.47
N TYR A 49 -3.91 -4.13 21.68
CA TYR A 49 -4.61 -5.01 22.59
C TYR A 49 -5.92 -4.36 23.05
N VAL A 50 -6.97 -5.15 23.13
CA VAL A 50 -8.29 -4.74 23.61
C VAL A 50 -8.41 -5.16 25.08
N ASN A 51 -8.63 -4.21 25.98
CA ASN A 51 -8.80 -4.45 27.42
C ASN A 51 -7.65 -5.29 28.02
N GLY A 52 -6.41 -5.00 27.61
CA GLY A 52 -5.22 -5.73 28.08
C GLY A 52 -4.95 -7.07 27.39
N GLY A 53 -5.72 -7.45 26.36
CA GLY A 53 -5.54 -8.67 25.57
C GLY A 53 -6.30 -9.89 26.14
N PRO A 54 -6.22 -11.07 25.49
CA PRO A 54 -5.39 -11.38 24.31
C PRO A 54 -5.97 -10.90 22.96
N ALA A 55 -7.21 -10.40 22.92
CA ALA A 55 -7.82 -9.90 21.69
C ALA A 55 -7.07 -8.66 21.19
N THR A 56 -6.93 -8.54 19.88
CA THR A 56 -6.33 -7.37 19.23
C THR A 56 -7.27 -6.76 18.20
N VAL A 57 -7.08 -5.46 17.93
CA VAL A 57 -7.70 -4.74 16.84
C VAL A 57 -6.60 -4.07 16.02
N GLY A 58 -6.69 -4.16 14.70
CA GLY A 58 -5.78 -3.50 13.77
C GLY A 58 -6.48 -2.42 12.96
N VAL A 59 -5.83 -1.27 12.79
CA VAL A 59 -6.31 -0.17 11.95
C VAL A 59 -5.27 0.18 10.90
N ILE A 60 -5.67 0.18 9.63
CA ILE A 60 -4.83 0.58 8.49
C ILE A 60 -5.26 1.99 8.05
N GLY A 61 -4.56 2.99 8.55
CA GLY A 61 -4.76 4.39 8.18
C GLY A 61 -4.02 4.73 6.89
N SER A 62 -4.43 4.14 5.77
CA SER A 62 -3.74 4.30 4.49
C SER A 62 -3.82 5.71 3.92
N VAL A 63 -4.80 6.51 4.33
CA VAL A 63 -5.03 7.88 3.85
C VAL A 63 -4.59 8.91 4.88
N THR A 64 -5.05 8.78 6.12
CA THR A 64 -4.83 9.84 7.14
C THR A 64 -3.63 9.58 8.03
N ARG A 65 -3.21 8.30 8.23
CA ARG A 65 -2.06 7.89 9.05
C ARG A 65 -1.08 7.04 8.25
N SER A 66 -0.56 7.61 7.17
CA SER A 66 0.30 6.94 6.20
C SER A 66 1.54 6.31 6.86
N PHE A 67 1.82 5.05 6.50
CA PHE A 67 2.99 4.27 6.93
C PHE A 67 4.03 4.10 5.82
N CYS A 68 4.00 4.96 4.80
CA CYS A 68 4.82 4.84 3.59
C CYS A 68 6.34 4.88 3.85
N GLY A 69 6.79 5.58 4.88
CA GLY A 69 8.21 5.68 5.23
C GLY A 69 8.85 4.34 5.63
N ALA A 70 8.07 3.38 6.14
CA ALA A 70 8.51 2.03 6.51
C ALA A 70 8.05 0.96 5.52
N CYS A 71 7.43 1.33 4.41
CA CYS A 71 6.83 0.38 3.47
C CYS A 71 7.88 -0.34 2.62
N ASP A 72 7.94 -1.67 2.73
CA ASP A 72 8.83 -2.58 2.01
C ASP A 72 8.17 -3.32 0.84
N ARG A 73 6.90 -3.05 0.53
CA ARG A 73 6.11 -3.80 -0.45
C ARG A 73 6.36 -3.35 -1.87
N VAL A 74 6.39 -4.33 -2.77
CA VAL A 74 6.24 -4.19 -4.22
C VAL A 74 5.08 -5.08 -4.67
N ARG A 75 4.51 -4.80 -5.82
CA ARG A 75 3.41 -5.56 -6.40
C ARG A 75 3.74 -6.02 -7.80
N LEU A 76 3.34 -7.24 -8.11
CA LEU A 76 3.36 -7.79 -9.46
C LEU A 76 1.91 -7.93 -9.94
N THR A 77 1.59 -7.31 -11.05
CA THR A 77 0.25 -7.40 -11.67
C THR A 77 0.14 -8.67 -12.53
N SER A 78 -1.08 -9.11 -12.80
CA SER A 78 -1.34 -10.30 -13.62
C SER A 78 -0.87 -10.15 -15.08
N ASP A 79 -0.75 -8.92 -15.57
CA ASP A 79 -0.23 -8.60 -16.90
C ASP A 79 1.29 -8.37 -16.91
N GLY A 80 1.98 -8.63 -15.77
CA GLY A 80 3.44 -8.65 -15.68
C GLY A 80 4.08 -7.27 -15.47
N GLN A 81 3.37 -6.34 -14.87
CA GLN A 81 3.92 -5.05 -14.47
C GLN A 81 4.34 -5.07 -12.99
N ILE A 82 5.46 -4.41 -12.66
CA ILE A 82 5.88 -4.20 -11.28
C ILE A 82 5.56 -2.78 -10.85
N ARG A 83 4.96 -2.64 -9.68
CA ARG A 83 4.63 -1.36 -9.04
C ARG A 83 5.32 -1.27 -7.68
N ASN A 84 5.97 -0.17 -7.40
CA ASN A 84 6.63 0.07 -6.10
C ASN A 84 5.69 0.67 -5.04
N CYS A 85 4.52 1.13 -5.44
CA CYS A 85 3.49 1.68 -4.56
C CYS A 85 2.10 1.38 -5.10
N LEU A 86 1.15 1.18 -4.20
CA LEU A 86 -0.26 0.99 -4.52
C LEU A 86 -0.83 2.17 -5.33
N PHE A 87 -0.42 3.38 -4.96
CA PHE A 87 -0.86 4.64 -5.57
C PHE A 87 0.06 5.13 -6.70
N SER A 88 1.09 4.37 -7.08
CA SER A 88 1.98 4.77 -8.19
C SER A 88 1.23 4.75 -9.51
N MET A 89 1.47 5.76 -10.34
CA MET A 89 1.07 5.75 -11.76
C MET A 89 2.12 5.06 -12.63
N ALA A 90 3.37 4.97 -12.15
CA ALA A 90 4.47 4.32 -12.87
C ALA A 90 4.43 2.80 -12.70
N GLU A 91 4.67 2.10 -13.79
CA GLU A 91 4.79 0.64 -13.86
C GLU A 91 6.09 0.27 -14.59
N THR A 92 6.67 -0.86 -14.21
CA THR A 92 7.89 -1.40 -14.82
C THR A 92 7.58 -2.75 -15.46
N ASP A 93 7.79 -2.87 -16.78
CA ASP A 93 7.41 -4.04 -17.56
C ASP A 93 8.39 -5.20 -17.39
N LEU A 94 8.02 -6.16 -16.54
CA LEU A 94 8.74 -7.42 -16.36
C LEU A 94 8.47 -8.40 -17.51
N ARG A 95 7.26 -8.39 -18.08
CA ARG A 95 6.84 -9.36 -19.09
C ARG A 95 7.70 -9.30 -20.34
N THR A 96 8.05 -8.10 -20.80
CA THR A 96 8.91 -7.92 -21.98
C THR A 96 10.27 -8.56 -21.78
N ILE A 97 10.89 -8.42 -20.61
CA ILE A 97 12.16 -9.07 -20.30
C ILE A 97 12.03 -10.61 -20.31
N LEU A 98 11.00 -11.13 -19.65
CA LEU A 98 10.77 -12.57 -19.57
C LEU A 98 10.53 -13.22 -20.94
N ARG A 99 9.90 -12.51 -21.87
CA ARG A 99 9.53 -12.99 -23.20
C ARG A 99 10.52 -12.58 -24.31
N SER A 100 11.63 -11.92 -23.96
CA SER A 100 12.69 -11.58 -24.92
C SER A 100 13.41 -12.85 -25.41
N GLU A 101 14.10 -12.73 -26.53
CA GLU A 101 14.98 -13.79 -27.07
C GLU A 101 16.37 -13.84 -26.40
N SER A 102 16.62 -12.97 -25.41
CA SER A 102 17.88 -12.93 -24.66
C SER A 102 18.17 -14.23 -23.92
N GLY A 103 19.43 -14.54 -23.70
CA GLY A 103 19.88 -15.66 -22.90
C GLY A 103 19.42 -15.56 -21.44
N GLU A 104 19.30 -16.68 -20.74
CA GLU A 104 18.81 -16.73 -19.36
C GLU A 104 19.61 -15.84 -18.41
N ALA A 105 20.95 -15.86 -18.51
CA ALA A 105 21.82 -15.04 -17.67
C ALA A 105 21.58 -13.53 -17.88
N GLU A 106 21.34 -13.11 -19.13
CA GLU A 106 21.04 -11.70 -19.46
C GLU A 106 19.65 -11.30 -18.92
N LYS A 107 18.65 -12.18 -19.04
CA LYS A 107 17.31 -11.96 -18.45
C LYS A 107 17.39 -11.76 -16.94
N ILE A 108 18.10 -12.65 -16.25
CA ILE A 108 18.28 -12.57 -14.78
C ILE A 108 18.92 -11.24 -14.40
N GLU A 109 19.98 -10.82 -15.08
CA GLU A 109 20.64 -9.55 -14.77
C GLU A 109 19.75 -8.34 -15.07
N SER A 110 18.96 -8.37 -16.13
CA SER A 110 17.99 -7.34 -16.47
C SER A 110 16.87 -7.24 -15.43
N ILE A 111 16.36 -8.38 -14.98
CA ILE A 111 15.36 -8.45 -13.91
C ILE A 111 15.93 -7.89 -12.61
N ARG A 112 17.15 -8.28 -12.24
CA ARG A 112 17.82 -7.79 -11.02
C ARG A 112 17.95 -6.27 -11.02
N LYS A 113 18.44 -5.69 -12.12
CA LYS A 113 18.56 -4.23 -12.30
C LYS A 113 17.20 -3.55 -12.21
N MET A 114 16.20 -4.11 -12.86
CA MET A 114 14.85 -3.57 -12.86
C MET A 114 14.26 -3.54 -11.45
N PHE A 115 14.32 -4.64 -10.69
CA PHE A 115 13.85 -4.67 -9.29
C PHE A 115 14.59 -3.66 -8.43
N HIS A 116 15.92 -3.60 -8.56
CA HIS A 116 16.72 -2.64 -7.81
C HIS A 116 16.29 -1.18 -8.10
N SER A 117 16.12 -0.82 -9.36
CA SER A 117 15.69 0.53 -9.74
C SER A 117 14.27 0.83 -9.29
N THR A 118 13.35 -0.14 -9.39
CA THR A 118 11.96 0.01 -8.96
C THR A 118 11.86 0.22 -7.44
N VAL A 119 12.64 -0.53 -6.66
CA VAL A 119 12.67 -0.37 -5.20
C VAL A 119 13.35 0.95 -4.81
N ALA A 120 14.46 1.30 -5.44
CA ALA A 120 15.17 2.56 -5.18
C ALA A 120 14.31 3.80 -5.48
N ALA A 121 13.35 3.69 -6.40
CA ALA A 121 12.41 4.75 -6.74
C ALA A 121 11.20 4.86 -5.79
N LYS A 122 11.16 4.11 -4.67
CA LYS A 122 10.08 4.26 -3.67
C LYS A 122 10.17 5.64 -3.01
N LEU A 123 9.01 6.27 -2.89
CA LEU A 123 8.88 7.53 -2.17
C LEU A 123 8.45 7.29 -0.72
N PRO A 124 8.82 8.17 0.21
CA PRO A 124 8.42 8.08 1.62
C PRO A 124 6.93 8.37 1.86
N GLY A 125 6.21 8.79 0.82
CA GLY A 125 4.77 9.05 0.83
C GLY A 125 4.17 8.82 -0.55
N HIS A 126 2.85 8.66 -0.61
CA HIS A 126 2.12 8.45 -1.86
C HIS A 126 1.40 9.71 -2.37
N GLY A 127 1.53 10.82 -1.66
CA GLY A 127 0.99 12.12 -2.08
C GLY A 127 -0.53 12.27 -1.97
N ILE A 128 -1.27 11.34 -1.37
CA ILE A 128 -2.75 11.40 -1.29
C ILE A 128 -3.27 12.63 -0.56
N ASN A 129 -2.44 13.24 0.28
CA ASN A 129 -2.75 14.48 1.00
C ASN A 129 -2.31 15.74 0.24
N ASP A 130 -1.67 15.59 -0.92
CA ASP A 130 -1.30 16.67 -1.80
C ASP A 130 -2.49 17.07 -2.69
N PRO A 131 -2.78 18.37 -2.89
CA PRO A 131 -3.84 18.81 -3.79
C PRO A 131 -3.66 18.36 -5.25
N SER A 132 -2.46 18.02 -5.66
CA SER A 132 -2.13 17.50 -6.99
C SER A 132 -2.28 15.98 -7.12
N PHE A 133 -2.70 15.27 -6.07
CA PHE A 133 -2.88 13.83 -6.11
C PHE A 133 -3.88 13.41 -7.18
N ILE A 134 -3.44 12.52 -8.04
CA ILE A 134 -4.27 11.89 -9.08
C ILE A 134 -4.52 10.44 -8.67
N GLN A 135 -5.79 10.06 -8.63
CA GLN A 135 -6.18 8.68 -8.37
C GLN A 135 -5.60 7.74 -9.45
N PRO A 136 -4.99 6.61 -9.06
CA PRO A 136 -4.48 5.64 -10.02
C PRO A 136 -5.57 5.09 -10.94
N ASN A 137 -5.24 4.89 -12.22
CA ASN A 137 -6.18 4.38 -13.22
C ASN A 137 -6.55 2.91 -13.00
N ARG A 138 -5.70 2.15 -12.30
CA ARG A 138 -5.96 0.73 -12.04
C ARG A 138 -6.66 0.56 -10.68
N PRO A 139 -7.78 -0.17 -10.65
CA PRO A 139 -8.43 -0.53 -9.39
C PRO A 139 -7.59 -1.57 -8.62
N MET A 140 -7.92 -1.78 -7.34
CA MET A 140 -7.22 -2.72 -6.46
C MET A 140 -7.13 -4.13 -7.08
N SER A 141 -8.20 -4.62 -7.68
CA SER A 141 -8.26 -5.95 -8.31
C SER A 141 -7.32 -6.13 -9.51
N ALA A 142 -6.86 -5.03 -10.13
CA ALA A 142 -5.94 -5.07 -11.27
C ALA A 142 -4.46 -4.87 -10.89
N ILE A 143 -4.16 -4.71 -9.59
CA ILE A 143 -2.80 -4.44 -9.09
C ILE A 143 -2.34 -5.45 -8.04
N GLY A 144 -2.96 -6.63 -7.97
CA GLY A 144 -2.57 -7.69 -7.05
C GLY A 144 -3.06 -7.45 -5.61
N GLY A 145 -4.28 -6.97 -5.47
CA GLY A 145 -4.96 -6.78 -4.19
C GLY A 145 -6.27 -7.51 -4.13
#